data_6d4e21f38a69882cc3b5c0e477c1a753
#
_entry.id   6d4e21f38a69882cc3b5c0e477c1a753
#
_cell.length_a   1.000
_cell.length_b   1.000
_cell.length_c   1.000
_cell.angle_alpha   90.00
_cell.angle_beta   90.00
_cell.angle_gamma   90.00
#
_symmetry.space_group_name_H-M   'P 1'
#
loop_
_entity.id
_entity.type
_entity.pdbx_description
1 polymer ?
#
loop_
_entity_poly.entity_id
_entity_poly.type
_entity_poly.pdbx_seq_one_letter_code
_entity_poly.pdbx_strand_id
1 'polypeptide(L)'
;MGAVRKTTDDFLKKAGFTFKDMAATVVTGSQIVDDTNRFIPFDFQVSEVSAHVAGAKFFYPDVDAIIDCGGQDSKCMVFNPKMDLWTSMMSGVCAAGTGSYLDSVAAKLGVPVEEIAGKVNYESTTEFSSVCAVLSATSINKFKNRIPIGDLLAGACRAQARTILNSVGQLLLHRPGRRILFQGGVASNGAVAHSLRELTGSDIVIPEHHQVMGALGAACLARDYAGLRKDGAGRGKVQYEPSRGRSVRLRVTSTKRDFFSTDKSKPLVWRNLFFPTEILNAMDCRIRTLETYAALFGRKADKVKEALWRAAQKGFDGQTCSFLRMLEGMELEKPDYVVSTMQPCQQAERVFADLVRELDIPDRLYSLQTPINGHSRNAVEMMADGLAESVSLMEKAFGRKLDPARLEEACRLSNEAAAL
;
A
#
# COMPACT_ATOMS: atom_id res chain seq x y z
N MET A 1 -12.33 1.39 -17.59
CA MET A 1 -11.71 0.24 -18.29
C MET A 1 -11.70 0.38 -19.81
N GLY A 2 -12.80 0.71 -20.50
CA GLY A 2 -12.81 0.87 -21.97
C GLY A 2 -11.80 1.91 -22.49
N ALA A 3 -11.64 3.05 -21.80
CA ALA A 3 -10.65 4.06 -22.16
C ALA A 3 -9.21 3.53 -22.02
N VAL A 4 -8.90 2.81 -20.94
CA VAL A 4 -7.55 2.23 -20.72
C VAL A 4 -7.21 1.24 -21.82
N ARG A 5 -8.14 0.33 -22.16
CA ARG A 5 -7.94 -0.60 -23.28
C ARG A 5 -7.68 0.12 -24.59
N LYS A 6 -8.53 1.09 -24.95
CA LYS A 6 -8.36 1.86 -26.18
C LYS A 6 -7.01 2.55 -26.24
N THR A 7 -6.59 3.22 -25.15
CA THR A 7 -5.29 3.88 -25.09
C THR A 7 -4.14 2.88 -25.23
N THR A 8 -4.25 1.71 -24.63
CA THR A 8 -3.23 0.65 -24.74
C THR A 8 -3.17 0.10 -26.17
N ASP A 9 -4.31 -0.21 -26.78
CA ASP A 9 -4.39 -0.70 -28.16
C ASP A 9 -3.84 0.34 -29.16
N ASP A 10 -4.20 1.62 -28.98
CA ASP A 10 -3.69 2.72 -29.80
C ASP A 10 -2.17 2.90 -29.65
N PHE A 11 -1.65 2.77 -28.43
CA PHE A 11 -0.21 2.84 -28.15
C PHE A 11 0.53 1.67 -28.81
N LEU A 12 0.07 0.44 -28.62
CA LEU A 12 0.69 -0.75 -29.20
C LEU A 12 0.68 -0.68 -30.74
N LYS A 13 -0.44 -0.28 -31.33
CA LYS A 13 -0.55 -0.07 -32.77
C LYS A 13 0.45 0.97 -33.29
N LYS A 14 0.57 2.10 -32.58
CA LYS A 14 1.55 3.16 -32.92
C LYS A 14 2.98 2.68 -32.79
N ALA A 15 3.27 1.84 -31.81
CA ALA A 15 4.59 1.25 -31.58
C ALA A 15 4.91 0.06 -32.50
N GLY A 16 3.94 -0.46 -33.26
CA GLY A 16 4.12 -1.61 -34.16
C GLY A 16 4.15 -2.95 -33.46
N PHE A 17 3.59 -3.04 -32.23
CA PHE A 17 3.59 -4.25 -31.41
C PHE A 17 2.17 -4.71 -31.09
N THR A 18 2.05 -5.98 -30.70
CA THR A 18 0.86 -6.57 -30.11
C THR A 18 1.21 -7.22 -28.77
N PHE A 19 0.24 -7.57 -27.94
CA PHE A 19 0.48 -8.32 -26.72
C PHE A 19 1.16 -9.67 -26.93
N LYS A 20 1.06 -10.26 -28.14
CA LYS A 20 1.70 -11.53 -28.49
C LYS A 20 3.21 -11.41 -28.68
N ASP A 21 3.67 -10.22 -28.99
CA ASP A 21 5.10 -9.93 -29.22
C ASP A 21 5.83 -9.70 -27.89
N MET A 22 5.11 -9.61 -26.77
CA MET A 22 5.70 -9.36 -25.47
C MET A 22 6.11 -10.66 -24.77
N ALA A 23 7.32 -10.69 -24.21
CA ALA A 23 7.83 -11.82 -23.43
C ALA A 23 7.07 -12.00 -22.09
N ALA A 24 6.67 -10.89 -21.47
CA ALA A 24 5.82 -10.83 -20.30
C ALA A 24 5.11 -9.48 -20.21
N THR A 25 3.94 -9.46 -19.58
CA THR A 25 3.17 -8.26 -19.31
C THR A 25 2.84 -8.18 -17.83
N VAL A 26 3.17 -7.06 -17.21
CA VAL A 26 2.97 -6.82 -15.78
C VAL A 26 2.13 -5.57 -15.57
N VAL A 27 1.24 -5.62 -14.61
CA VAL A 27 0.44 -4.45 -14.22
C VAL A 27 0.75 -4.05 -12.78
N THR A 28 0.64 -2.75 -12.52
CA THR A 28 0.75 -2.17 -11.18
C THR A 28 -0.29 -1.06 -11.01
N GLY A 29 -0.63 -0.76 -9.78
CA GLY A 29 -1.61 0.29 -9.44
C GLY A 29 -2.71 -0.21 -8.52
N SER A 30 -3.26 0.70 -7.73
CA SER A 30 -4.33 0.42 -6.76
C SER A 30 -5.71 0.16 -7.41
N GLN A 31 -5.87 0.52 -8.69
CA GLN A 31 -7.13 0.35 -9.43
C GLN A 31 -7.20 -0.95 -10.24
N ILE A 32 -6.22 -1.84 -10.07
CA ILE A 32 -6.23 -3.15 -10.71
C ILE A 32 -7.21 -4.05 -9.96
N VAL A 33 -8.22 -4.52 -10.66
CA VAL A 33 -9.26 -5.42 -10.13
C VAL A 33 -9.27 -6.73 -10.93
N ASP A 34 -9.90 -7.76 -10.40
CA ASP A 34 -9.96 -9.11 -11.01
C ASP A 34 -10.39 -9.11 -12.47
N ASP A 35 -11.29 -8.20 -12.85
CA ASP A 35 -11.76 -8.06 -14.24
C ASP A 35 -10.79 -7.33 -15.17
N THR A 36 -9.69 -6.76 -14.67
CA THR A 36 -8.71 -6.03 -15.51
C THR A 36 -8.13 -6.90 -16.60
N ASN A 37 -7.91 -8.19 -16.34
CA ASN A 37 -7.39 -9.17 -17.29
C ASN A 37 -8.30 -9.37 -18.52
N ARG A 38 -9.59 -9.06 -18.42
CA ARG A 38 -10.53 -9.10 -19.56
C ARG A 38 -10.29 -7.96 -20.55
N PHE A 39 -9.67 -6.89 -20.10
CA PHE A 39 -9.45 -5.68 -20.90
C PHE A 39 -7.99 -5.56 -21.34
N ILE A 40 -7.07 -5.89 -20.48
CA ILE A 40 -5.62 -5.85 -20.75
C ILE A 40 -5.05 -7.19 -20.30
N PRO A 41 -4.56 -8.05 -21.21
CA PRO A 41 -3.89 -9.29 -20.85
C PRO A 41 -2.63 -8.97 -20.04
N PHE A 42 -2.46 -9.63 -18.89
CA PHE A 42 -1.22 -9.55 -18.12
C PHE A 42 -0.88 -10.90 -17.49
N ASP A 43 0.40 -11.12 -17.26
CA ASP A 43 0.90 -12.36 -16.66
C ASP A 43 0.80 -12.32 -15.14
N PHE A 44 1.11 -11.17 -14.52
CA PHE A 44 0.99 -10.98 -13.08
C PHE A 44 0.88 -9.49 -12.69
N GLN A 45 0.49 -9.26 -11.45
CA GLN A 45 0.40 -7.95 -10.84
C GLN A 45 1.50 -7.76 -9.80
N VAL A 46 2.06 -6.56 -9.72
CA VAL A 46 3.02 -6.17 -8.67
C VAL A 46 2.51 -4.98 -7.87
N SER A 47 2.95 -4.87 -6.62
CA SER A 47 2.63 -3.70 -5.82
C SER A 47 3.30 -2.45 -6.40
N GLU A 48 2.66 -1.29 -6.24
CA GLU A 48 3.23 -0.01 -6.65
C GLU A 48 4.59 0.23 -5.99
N VAL A 49 4.73 -0.09 -4.71
CA VAL A 49 5.97 0.05 -3.96
C VAL A 49 7.09 -0.79 -4.60
N SER A 50 6.82 -2.07 -4.90
CA SER A 50 7.81 -2.95 -5.55
C SER A 50 8.20 -2.43 -6.93
N ALA A 51 7.24 -1.93 -7.69
CA ALA A 51 7.50 -1.34 -9.00
C ALA A 51 8.37 -0.08 -8.88
N HIS A 52 8.04 0.86 -8.00
CA HIS A 52 8.83 2.06 -7.79
C HIS A 52 10.27 1.76 -7.35
N VAL A 53 10.46 0.81 -6.43
CA VAL A 53 11.79 0.37 -5.98
C VAL A 53 12.58 -0.27 -7.12
N ALA A 54 11.95 -1.14 -7.91
CA ALA A 54 12.61 -1.81 -9.04
C ALA A 54 13.06 -0.79 -10.10
N GLY A 55 12.22 0.20 -10.44
CA GLY A 55 12.59 1.28 -11.35
C GLY A 55 13.72 2.15 -10.82
N ALA A 56 13.65 2.54 -9.57
CA ALA A 56 14.71 3.33 -8.93
C ALA A 56 16.05 2.59 -8.92
N LYS A 57 16.08 1.33 -8.49
CA LYS A 57 17.32 0.52 -8.49
C LYS A 57 17.92 0.34 -9.88
N PHE A 58 17.09 0.26 -10.91
CA PHE A 58 17.56 0.05 -12.27
C PHE A 58 18.11 1.32 -12.90
N PHE A 59 17.40 2.46 -12.76
CA PHE A 59 17.78 3.71 -13.42
C PHE A 59 18.66 4.62 -12.57
N TYR A 60 18.55 4.51 -11.24
CA TYR A 60 19.24 5.35 -10.26
C TYR A 60 19.78 4.47 -9.11
N PRO A 61 20.78 3.61 -9.36
CA PRO A 61 21.23 2.61 -8.39
C PRO A 61 21.86 3.19 -7.12
N ASP A 62 22.24 4.44 -7.16
CA ASP A 62 22.89 5.18 -6.08
C ASP A 62 21.91 5.95 -5.17
N VAL A 63 20.59 5.88 -5.45
CA VAL A 63 19.59 6.43 -4.53
C VAL A 63 19.27 5.43 -3.42
N ASP A 64 19.09 5.94 -2.23
CA ASP A 64 18.77 5.17 -1.03
C ASP A 64 17.39 5.54 -0.42
N ALA A 65 16.70 6.49 -1.04
CA ALA A 65 15.34 6.84 -0.68
C ALA A 65 14.53 7.31 -1.90
N ILE A 66 13.24 7.08 -1.86
CA ILE A 66 12.28 7.47 -2.90
C ILE A 66 11.12 8.17 -2.22
N ILE A 67 10.74 9.33 -2.73
CA ILE A 67 9.45 9.98 -2.44
C ILE A 67 8.65 9.93 -3.73
N ASP A 68 7.53 9.21 -3.72
CA ASP A 68 6.55 9.22 -4.81
C ASP A 68 5.34 10.04 -4.37
N CYS A 69 5.01 11.07 -5.13
CA CYS A 69 3.87 11.92 -4.82
C CYS A 69 2.95 12.02 -6.02
N GLY A 70 1.84 11.32 -5.94
CA GLY A 70 0.78 11.30 -6.93
C GLY A 70 -0.27 12.38 -6.73
N GLY A 71 -1.38 12.25 -7.46
CA GLY A 71 -2.53 13.16 -7.34
C GLY A 71 -3.33 12.99 -6.05
N GLN A 72 -3.35 11.79 -5.47
CA GLN A 72 -4.20 11.45 -4.33
C GLN A 72 -3.46 10.82 -3.15
N ASP A 73 -2.28 10.29 -3.33
CA ASP A 73 -1.46 9.68 -2.30
C ASP A 73 0.02 10.05 -2.44
N SER A 74 0.76 9.84 -1.37
CA SER A 74 2.20 9.98 -1.32
C SER A 74 2.82 8.78 -0.64
N LYS A 75 3.98 8.36 -1.11
CA LYS A 75 4.72 7.21 -0.60
C LYS A 75 6.17 7.62 -0.36
N CYS A 76 6.76 7.10 0.70
CA CYS A 76 8.20 7.18 0.93
C CYS A 76 8.75 5.76 1.08
N MET A 77 9.82 5.46 0.36
CA MET A 77 10.53 4.20 0.45
C MET A 77 11.99 4.50 0.79
N VAL A 78 12.56 3.79 1.75
CA VAL A 78 13.93 4.02 2.23
C VAL A 78 14.67 2.71 2.31
N PHE A 79 15.87 2.67 1.73
CA PHE A 79 16.76 1.52 1.79
C PHE A 79 17.47 1.44 3.14
N ASN A 80 17.45 0.27 3.75
CA ASN A 80 18.23 -0.04 4.94
C ASN A 80 19.42 -0.93 4.55
N PRO A 81 20.65 -0.40 4.48
CA PRO A 81 21.79 -1.16 4.02
C PRO A 81 22.23 -2.27 4.98
N LYS A 82 21.88 -2.19 6.28
CA LYS A 82 22.19 -3.23 7.25
C LYS A 82 21.35 -4.48 7.06
N MET A 83 20.12 -4.31 6.57
CA MET A 83 19.16 -5.39 6.35
C MET A 83 19.02 -5.75 4.86
N ASP A 84 19.67 -5.00 3.97
CA ASP A 84 19.48 -5.08 2.52
C ASP A 84 17.99 -5.02 2.09
N LEU A 85 17.23 -4.15 2.76
CA LEU A 85 15.78 -4.07 2.61
C LEU A 85 15.30 -2.64 2.38
N TRP A 86 14.22 -2.53 1.60
CA TRP A 86 13.46 -1.30 1.47
C TRP A 86 12.27 -1.32 2.44
N THR A 87 12.12 -0.25 3.20
CA THR A 87 10.95 0.01 4.05
C THR A 87 10.10 1.07 3.39
N SER A 88 8.78 0.97 3.47
CA SER A 88 7.87 1.98 2.91
C SER A 88 6.89 2.54 3.93
N MET A 89 6.44 3.76 3.66
CA MET A 89 5.33 4.41 4.33
C MET A 89 4.44 5.06 3.28
N MET A 90 3.13 4.97 3.43
CA MET A 90 2.15 5.61 2.56
C MET A 90 1.31 6.60 3.36
N SER A 91 0.94 7.71 2.72
CA SER A 91 -0.03 8.64 3.30
C SER A 91 -1.42 8.00 3.35
N GLY A 92 -2.22 8.43 4.32
CA GLY A 92 -3.67 8.18 4.28
C GLY A 92 -4.34 8.95 3.12
N VAL A 93 -5.64 8.72 2.94
CA VAL A 93 -6.45 9.38 1.89
C VAL A 93 -6.69 10.86 2.26
N CYS A 94 -5.65 11.66 2.23
CA CYS A 94 -5.74 13.09 2.50
C CYS A 94 -5.12 13.89 1.36
N ALA A 95 -5.84 14.85 0.81
CA ALA A 95 -5.37 15.74 -0.25
C ALA A 95 -4.14 16.58 0.18
N ALA A 96 -3.95 16.80 1.49
CA ALA A 96 -2.76 17.42 2.01
C ALA A 96 -1.53 16.56 1.69
N GLY A 97 -0.53 17.11 1.06
CA GLY A 97 0.66 16.35 0.65
C GLY A 97 0.54 15.62 -0.68
N THR A 98 -0.50 15.90 -1.48
CA THR A 98 -0.73 15.29 -2.80
C THR A 98 -0.93 16.34 -3.88
N GLY A 99 -0.92 15.93 -5.15
CA GLY A 99 -1.12 16.84 -6.29
C GLY A 99 -2.46 17.59 -6.26
N SER A 100 -3.52 16.97 -5.74
CA SER A 100 -4.83 17.61 -5.61
C SER A 100 -4.83 18.91 -4.79
N TYR A 101 -3.89 19.05 -3.84
CA TYR A 101 -3.71 20.30 -3.12
C TYR A 101 -3.20 21.41 -4.06
N LEU A 102 -2.19 21.13 -4.87
CA LEU A 102 -1.64 22.10 -5.83
C LEU A 102 -2.68 22.49 -6.89
N ASP A 103 -3.48 21.54 -7.37
CA ASP A 103 -4.60 21.80 -8.28
C ASP A 103 -5.61 22.77 -7.64
N SER A 104 -5.92 22.55 -6.36
CA SER A 104 -6.82 23.44 -5.60
C SER A 104 -6.24 24.86 -5.42
N VAL A 105 -4.94 24.97 -5.18
CA VAL A 105 -4.25 26.27 -5.07
C VAL A 105 -4.23 26.97 -6.43
N ALA A 106 -3.87 26.27 -7.49
CA ALA A 106 -3.84 26.73 -8.86
C ALA A 106 -5.19 27.35 -9.27
N ALA A 107 -6.27 26.59 -9.04
CA ALA A 107 -7.64 27.03 -9.33
C ALA A 107 -8.04 28.30 -8.56
N LYS A 108 -7.66 28.41 -7.26
CA LYS A 108 -7.98 29.58 -6.41
C LYS A 108 -7.23 30.84 -6.80
N LEU A 109 -6.02 30.68 -7.33
CA LEU A 109 -5.17 31.78 -7.73
C LEU A 109 -5.28 32.11 -9.23
N GLY A 110 -6.01 31.31 -9.99
CA GLY A 110 -6.15 31.48 -11.44
C GLY A 110 -4.82 31.25 -12.19
N VAL A 111 -3.97 30.36 -11.69
CA VAL A 111 -2.67 30.01 -12.29
C VAL A 111 -2.73 28.56 -12.75
N PRO A 112 -2.35 28.24 -14.01
CA PRO A 112 -2.18 26.87 -14.43
C PRO A 112 -1.19 26.13 -13.51
N VAL A 113 -1.49 24.88 -13.15
CA VAL A 113 -0.66 24.11 -12.19
C VAL A 113 0.76 23.91 -12.70
N GLU A 114 0.93 23.81 -14.01
CA GLU A 114 2.22 23.67 -14.70
C GLU A 114 3.09 24.92 -14.60
N GLU A 115 2.47 26.08 -14.41
CA GLU A 115 3.16 27.37 -14.33
C GLU A 115 3.54 27.77 -12.91
N ILE A 116 3.10 27.04 -11.90
CA ILE A 116 3.33 27.38 -10.49
C ILE A 116 4.82 27.58 -10.23
N ALA A 117 5.67 26.63 -10.59
CA ALA A 117 7.10 26.68 -10.30
C ALA A 117 7.80 27.86 -10.96
N GLY A 118 7.35 28.30 -12.14
CA GLY A 118 7.89 29.47 -12.85
C GLY A 118 7.45 30.81 -12.28
N LYS A 119 6.40 30.82 -11.43
CA LYS A 119 5.86 32.05 -10.82
C LYS A 119 6.19 32.20 -9.34
N VAL A 120 6.82 31.17 -8.74
CA VAL A 120 7.23 31.21 -7.31
C VAL A 120 8.29 32.24 -7.06
N ASN A 121 8.11 33.02 -6.00
CA ASN A 121 9.19 33.81 -5.41
C ASN A 121 9.98 32.93 -4.43
N TYR A 122 11.16 32.47 -4.86
CA TYR A 122 12.00 31.57 -4.06
C TYR A 122 12.61 32.24 -2.82
N GLU A 123 12.68 33.55 -2.77
CA GLU A 123 13.17 34.34 -1.62
C GLU A 123 12.06 34.57 -0.57
N SER A 124 10.84 34.21 -0.88
CA SER A 124 9.70 34.42 0.02
C SER A 124 9.78 33.61 1.30
N THR A 125 9.46 34.23 2.42
CA THR A 125 9.32 33.59 3.73
C THR A 125 7.87 33.26 4.09
N THR A 126 6.93 33.47 3.16
CA THR A 126 5.51 33.18 3.39
C THR A 126 5.28 31.74 3.73
N GLU A 127 4.51 31.47 4.79
CA GLU A 127 4.20 30.13 5.25
C GLU A 127 2.69 29.93 5.42
N PHE A 128 2.23 28.73 5.07
CA PHE A 128 0.87 28.28 5.30
C PHE A 128 0.84 27.00 6.13
N SER A 129 -0.35 26.67 6.66
CA SER A 129 -0.54 25.44 7.42
C SER A 129 -0.16 24.21 6.59
N SER A 130 0.67 23.34 7.15
CA SER A 130 1.05 22.05 6.60
C SER A 130 0.30 20.88 7.23
N VAL A 131 -0.70 21.16 8.07
CA VAL A 131 -1.49 20.14 8.76
C VAL A 131 -2.73 19.77 7.95
N CYS A 132 -3.33 20.73 7.28
CA CYS A 132 -4.59 20.51 6.56
C CYS A 132 -4.63 21.32 5.26
N ALA A 133 -4.84 20.64 4.13
CA ALA A 133 -4.97 21.24 2.81
C ALA A 133 -6.10 22.29 2.75
N VAL A 134 -7.23 22.04 3.44
CA VAL A 134 -8.36 22.96 3.46
C VAL A 134 -8.02 24.23 4.20
N LEU A 135 -7.35 24.15 5.35
CA LEU A 135 -6.91 25.31 6.11
C LEU A 135 -5.87 26.11 5.33
N SER A 136 -4.91 25.45 4.70
CA SER A 136 -3.91 26.08 3.84
C SER A 136 -4.57 26.82 2.68
N ALA A 137 -5.42 26.13 1.93
CA ALA A 137 -6.12 26.69 0.78
C ALA A 137 -7.07 27.83 1.16
N THR A 138 -7.68 27.78 2.35
CA THR A 138 -8.53 28.86 2.90
C THR A 138 -7.68 30.09 3.24
N SER A 139 -6.51 29.88 3.86
CA SER A 139 -5.56 30.96 4.15
C SER A 139 -5.06 31.64 2.88
N ILE A 140 -4.70 30.87 1.86
CA ILE A 140 -4.29 31.40 0.55
C ILE A 140 -5.41 32.28 -0.03
N ASN A 141 -6.66 31.80 -0.03
CA ASN A 141 -7.80 32.57 -0.54
C ASN A 141 -8.03 33.87 0.25
N LYS A 142 -7.83 33.84 1.56
CA LYS A 142 -7.95 35.02 2.44
C LYS A 142 -6.90 36.11 2.13
N PHE A 143 -5.69 35.68 1.76
CA PHE A 143 -4.56 36.56 1.55
C PHE A 143 -4.28 36.91 0.10
N LYS A 144 -4.98 36.32 -0.88
CA LYS A 144 -4.70 36.46 -2.32
C LYS A 144 -4.67 37.93 -2.84
N ASN A 145 -5.37 38.85 -2.18
CA ASN A 145 -5.41 40.25 -2.54
C ASN A 145 -4.44 41.11 -1.69
N ARG A 146 -3.65 40.51 -0.79
CA ARG A 146 -2.76 41.24 0.15
C ARG A 146 -1.31 40.81 0.03
N ILE A 147 -1.05 39.63 -0.46
CA ILE A 147 0.29 39.07 -0.63
C ILE A 147 0.52 38.84 -2.12
N PRO A 148 1.71 39.15 -2.64
CA PRO A 148 2.06 38.90 -4.03
C PRO A 148 1.87 37.42 -4.38
N ILE A 149 1.43 37.13 -5.60
CA ILE A 149 1.09 35.78 -6.05
C ILE A 149 2.29 34.83 -5.95
N GLY A 150 3.51 35.31 -6.25
CA GLY A 150 4.73 34.52 -6.15
C GLY A 150 5.02 34.06 -4.72
N ASP A 151 4.70 34.91 -3.72
CA ASP A 151 4.86 34.58 -2.30
C ASP A 151 3.80 33.60 -1.81
N LEU A 152 2.57 33.77 -2.29
CA LEU A 152 1.49 32.78 -2.00
C LEU A 152 1.84 31.41 -2.54
N LEU A 153 2.36 31.33 -3.77
CA LEU A 153 2.79 30.09 -4.40
C LEU A 153 3.99 29.46 -3.69
N ALA A 154 4.96 30.29 -3.24
CA ALA A 154 6.09 29.83 -2.44
C ALA A 154 5.63 29.16 -1.13
N GLY A 155 4.76 29.85 -0.40
CA GLY A 155 4.19 29.33 0.84
C GLY A 155 3.38 28.04 0.62
N ALA A 156 2.64 27.94 -0.49
CA ALA A 156 1.90 26.74 -0.86
C ALA A 156 2.83 25.56 -1.17
N CYS A 157 3.88 25.74 -1.96
CA CYS A 157 4.85 24.68 -2.29
C CYS A 157 5.60 24.22 -1.03
N ARG A 158 5.96 25.14 -0.14
CA ARG A 158 6.59 24.81 1.15
C ARG A 158 5.65 24.03 2.07
N ALA A 159 4.38 24.43 2.15
CA ALA A 159 3.36 23.71 2.90
C ALA A 159 3.16 22.28 2.35
N GLN A 160 3.15 22.14 1.02
CA GLN A 160 3.10 20.84 0.34
C GLN A 160 4.28 19.94 0.74
N ALA A 161 5.51 20.45 0.62
CA ALA A 161 6.72 19.71 0.96
C ALA A 161 6.72 19.26 2.44
N ARG A 162 6.34 20.17 3.36
CA ARG A 162 6.20 19.83 4.79
C ARG A 162 5.13 18.77 5.03
N THR A 163 4.01 18.84 4.32
CA THR A 163 2.94 17.85 4.47
C THR A 163 3.37 16.47 3.99
N ILE A 164 4.12 16.40 2.86
CA ILE A 164 4.73 15.15 2.39
C ILE A 164 5.64 14.59 3.49
N LEU A 165 6.55 15.40 4.03
CA LEU A 165 7.48 14.96 5.06
C LEU A 165 6.77 14.55 6.36
N ASN A 166 5.73 15.25 6.77
CA ASN A 166 4.95 14.91 7.96
C ASN A 166 4.16 13.60 7.79
N SER A 167 3.67 13.33 6.58
CA SER A 167 2.83 12.15 6.32
C SER A 167 3.64 10.89 6.02
N VAL A 168 4.74 11.00 5.28
CA VAL A 168 5.52 9.83 4.85
C VAL A 168 7.02 9.95 5.09
N GLY A 169 7.52 11.14 5.43
CA GLY A 169 8.95 11.41 5.58
C GLY A 169 9.56 10.96 6.92
N GLN A 170 8.79 10.36 7.83
CA GLN A 170 9.31 9.89 9.12
C GLN A 170 10.48 8.90 8.95
N LEU A 171 10.49 8.12 7.87
CA LEU A 171 11.59 7.24 7.52
C LEU A 171 12.89 7.97 7.18
N LEU A 172 12.82 9.27 6.85
CA LEU A 172 13.95 10.12 6.47
C LEU A 172 14.56 10.89 7.66
N LEU A 173 13.79 11.10 8.75
CA LEU A 173 14.11 12.02 9.85
C LEU A 173 15.45 11.78 10.56
N HIS A 174 16.01 10.58 10.48
CA HIS A 174 17.24 10.25 11.22
C HIS A 174 18.49 10.10 10.34
N ARG A 175 18.42 10.52 9.08
CA ARG A 175 19.53 10.33 8.14
C ARG A 175 19.62 11.48 7.13
N PRO A 176 20.12 12.66 7.53
CA PRO A 176 20.34 13.79 6.61
C PRO A 176 21.41 13.43 5.56
N GLY A 177 21.40 14.17 4.45
CA GLY A 177 22.39 14.03 3.39
C GLY A 177 22.20 12.83 2.46
N ARG A 178 20.99 12.27 2.42
CA ARG A 178 20.63 11.19 1.49
C ARG A 178 20.48 11.72 0.08
N ARG A 179 20.60 10.81 -0.87
CA ARG A 179 20.17 11.02 -2.25
C ARG A 179 18.78 10.46 -2.44
N ILE A 180 17.80 11.34 -2.60
CA ILE A 180 16.37 11.02 -2.63
C ILE A 180 15.85 11.18 -4.05
N LEU A 181 15.25 10.14 -4.60
CA LEU A 181 14.53 10.20 -5.85
C LEU A 181 13.11 10.75 -5.59
N PHE A 182 12.80 11.92 -6.17
CA PHE A 182 11.47 12.52 -6.10
C PHE A 182 10.72 12.28 -7.40
N GLN A 183 9.64 11.52 -7.35
CA GLN A 183 8.88 11.07 -8.51
C GLN A 183 7.37 11.21 -8.31
N GLY A 184 6.57 10.80 -9.31
CA GLY A 184 5.13 11.04 -9.36
C GLY A 184 4.80 12.38 -10.03
N GLY A 185 3.50 12.69 -10.16
CA GLY A 185 3.04 13.89 -10.85
C GLY A 185 3.50 15.20 -10.21
N VAL A 186 3.61 15.23 -8.87
CA VAL A 186 4.04 16.44 -8.12
C VAL A 186 5.53 16.76 -8.36
N ALA A 187 6.34 15.79 -8.76
CA ALA A 187 7.74 16.02 -9.07
C ALA A 187 7.95 16.94 -10.30
N SER A 188 6.93 17.14 -11.14
CA SER A 188 6.92 18.17 -12.20
C SER A 188 7.04 19.59 -11.63
N ASN A 189 6.70 19.81 -10.36
CA ASN A 189 6.78 21.11 -9.73
C ASN A 189 8.15 21.30 -9.04
N GLY A 190 9.07 21.99 -9.72
CA GLY A 190 10.41 22.25 -9.21
C GLY A 190 10.45 23.06 -7.90
N ALA A 191 9.42 23.84 -7.58
CA ALA A 191 9.37 24.58 -6.32
C ALA A 191 9.07 23.68 -5.12
N VAL A 192 8.29 22.63 -5.29
CA VAL A 192 8.12 21.60 -4.25
C VAL A 192 9.43 20.85 -4.03
N ALA A 193 10.12 20.48 -5.12
CA ALA A 193 11.43 19.83 -5.02
C ALA A 193 12.48 20.73 -4.33
N HIS A 194 12.47 22.01 -4.63
CA HIS A 194 13.30 23.01 -3.94
C HIS A 194 13.01 23.03 -2.44
N SER A 195 11.74 23.13 -2.06
CA SER A 195 11.34 23.11 -0.65
C SER A 195 11.69 21.79 0.06
N LEU A 196 11.63 20.64 -0.63
CA LEU A 196 12.09 19.36 -0.09
C LEU A 196 13.60 19.38 0.18
N ARG A 197 14.42 19.96 -0.72
CA ARG A 197 15.88 20.13 -0.51
C ARG A 197 16.16 20.95 0.73
N GLU A 198 15.51 22.11 0.85
CA GLU A 198 15.68 22.99 2.02
C GLU A 198 15.30 22.30 3.33
N LEU A 199 14.16 21.61 3.35
CA LEU A 199 13.63 20.99 4.56
C LEU A 199 14.38 19.73 4.99
N THR A 200 14.95 18.97 4.05
CA THR A 200 15.64 17.70 4.35
C THR A 200 17.16 17.82 4.40
N GLY A 201 17.73 18.86 3.81
CA GLY A 201 19.19 18.96 3.59
C GLY A 201 19.74 17.84 2.69
N SER A 202 18.89 17.23 1.86
CA SER A 202 19.21 16.07 1.03
C SER A 202 19.30 16.46 -0.44
N ASP A 203 20.05 15.63 -1.21
CA ASP A 203 20.07 15.74 -2.67
C ASP A 203 18.77 15.16 -3.25
N ILE A 204 17.92 16.02 -3.79
CA ILE A 204 16.65 15.63 -4.41
C ILE A 204 16.85 15.49 -5.93
N VAL A 205 16.80 14.26 -6.41
CA VAL A 205 16.91 13.91 -7.83
C VAL A 205 15.51 13.72 -8.41
N ILE A 206 15.21 14.43 -9.51
CA ILE A 206 13.96 14.24 -10.26
C ILE A 206 14.31 13.43 -11.50
N PRO A 207 13.78 12.19 -11.65
CA PRO A 207 14.02 11.40 -12.86
C PRO A 207 13.35 12.02 -14.08
N GLU A 208 13.95 11.85 -15.24
CA GLU A 208 13.37 12.30 -16.52
C GLU A 208 11.94 11.77 -16.71
N HIS A 209 11.71 10.51 -16.34
CA HIS A 209 10.42 9.84 -16.47
C HIS A 209 9.67 9.75 -15.13
N HIS A 210 9.77 10.77 -14.28
CA HIS A 210 9.23 10.78 -12.92
C HIS A 210 7.73 10.38 -12.82
N GLN A 211 6.94 10.65 -13.86
CA GLN A 211 5.49 10.32 -13.86
C GLN A 211 5.20 8.84 -14.09
N VAL A 212 6.12 8.10 -14.71
CA VAL A 212 5.92 6.70 -15.14
C VAL A 212 6.92 5.73 -14.52
N MET A 213 7.63 6.13 -13.48
CA MET A 213 8.63 5.28 -12.81
C MET A 213 8.04 3.95 -12.31
N GLY A 214 6.79 3.95 -11.86
CA GLY A 214 6.08 2.71 -11.52
C GLY A 214 5.92 1.75 -12.70
N ALA A 215 5.55 2.27 -13.88
CA ALA A 215 5.44 1.45 -15.08
C ALA A 215 6.81 0.94 -15.57
N LEU A 216 7.83 1.78 -15.52
CA LEU A 216 9.21 1.38 -15.85
C LEU A 216 9.73 0.29 -14.91
N GLY A 217 9.45 0.42 -13.61
CA GLY A 217 9.82 -0.60 -12.63
C GLY A 217 9.04 -1.90 -12.82
N ALA A 218 7.75 -1.82 -13.15
CA ALA A 218 6.97 -3.00 -13.51
C ALA A 218 7.55 -3.71 -14.75
N ALA A 219 8.03 -2.94 -15.74
CA ALA A 219 8.73 -3.52 -16.91
C ALA A 219 10.06 -4.19 -16.53
N CYS A 220 10.82 -3.64 -15.59
CA CYS A 220 12.02 -4.30 -15.05
C CYS A 220 11.67 -5.65 -14.41
N LEU A 221 10.62 -5.70 -13.61
CA LEU A 221 10.14 -6.94 -12.99
C LEU A 221 9.61 -7.94 -14.04
N ALA A 222 8.94 -7.45 -15.09
CA ALA A 222 8.51 -8.29 -16.22
C ALA A 222 9.69 -8.94 -16.95
N ARG A 223 10.78 -8.19 -17.16
CA ARG A 223 12.00 -8.70 -17.76
C ARG A 223 12.63 -9.82 -16.92
N ASP A 224 12.73 -9.59 -15.61
CA ASP A 224 13.32 -10.56 -14.68
C ASP A 224 12.47 -11.85 -14.64
N TYR A 225 11.15 -11.70 -14.61
CA TYR A 225 10.22 -12.82 -14.71
C TYR A 225 10.34 -13.60 -16.03
N ALA A 226 10.46 -12.89 -17.16
CA ALA A 226 10.67 -13.54 -18.47
C ALA A 226 12.01 -14.29 -18.55
N GLY A 227 13.06 -13.79 -17.87
CA GLY A 227 14.35 -14.47 -17.71
C GLY A 227 14.22 -15.80 -16.97
N LEU A 228 13.55 -15.82 -15.84
CA LEU A 228 13.30 -17.02 -15.04
C LEU A 228 12.49 -18.10 -15.82
N ARG A 229 11.64 -17.68 -16.77
CA ARG A 229 10.89 -18.60 -17.63
C ARG A 229 11.75 -19.31 -18.70
N LYS A 230 12.86 -18.73 -19.12
CA LYS A 230 13.76 -19.36 -20.10
C LYS A 230 14.50 -20.57 -19.53
N ASP A 231 14.64 -20.62 -18.20
CA ASP A 231 15.37 -21.69 -17.50
C ASP A 231 14.52 -22.94 -17.18
N GLY A 232 13.39 -23.15 -17.88
CA GLY A 232 12.65 -24.43 -17.87
C GLY A 232 11.34 -24.50 -17.10
N ALA A 233 10.88 -23.41 -16.51
CA ALA A 233 9.51 -23.33 -16.01
C ALA A 233 8.56 -23.05 -17.19
N GLY A 234 8.02 -24.12 -17.77
CA GLY A 234 7.07 -24.06 -18.87
C GLY A 234 5.94 -23.07 -18.60
N ARG A 235 5.42 -22.47 -19.66
CA ARG A 235 4.15 -21.73 -19.63
C ARG A 235 3.06 -22.68 -19.10
N GLY A 236 2.90 -22.72 -17.80
CA GLY A 236 1.62 -23.08 -17.24
C GLY A 236 0.69 -21.96 -17.71
N LYS A 237 -0.08 -22.25 -18.76
CA LYS A 237 -1.28 -21.48 -19.01
C LYS A 237 -2.05 -21.57 -17.70
N VAL A 238 -2.05 -20.49 -16.92
CA VAL A 238 -3.16 -20.26 -16.01
C VAL A 238 -4.32 -19.97 -16.96
N GLN A 239 -4.88 -21.06 -17.52
CA GLN A 239 -6.23 -21.00 -18.03
C GLN A 239 -7.06 -20.73 -16.79
N TYR A 240 -7.39 -19.45 -16.58
CA TYR A 240 -8.51 -19.10 -15.77
C TYR A 240 -9.75 -19.66 -16.50
N GLU A 241 -10.00 -20.94 -16.30
CA GLU A 241 -11.35 -21.45 -16.47
C GLU A 241 -12.16 -20.73 -15.40
N PRO A 242 -13.19 -19.94 -15.77
CA PRO A 242 -14.10 -19.41 -14.76
C PRO A 242 -14.63 -20.62 -14.02
N SER A 243 -14.16 -20.80 -12.78
CA SER A 243 -14.55 -21.90 -11.93
C SER A 243 -16.08 -21.90 -11.93
N ARG A 244 -16.67 -22.90 -12.60
CA ARG A 244 -18.12 -23.06 -12.66
C ARG A 244 -18.62 -22.87 -11.24
N GLY A 245 -19.60 -22.00 -11.02
CA GLY A 245 -20.04 -21.45 -9.74
C GLY A 245 -20.26 -22.43 -8.56
N ARG A 246 -19.99 -23.71 -8.78
CA ARG A 246 -19.99 -24.78 -7.80
C ARG A 246 -18.74 -24.78 -6.89
N SER A 247 -17.56 -24.46 -7.42
CA SER A 247 -16.30 -24.41 -6.64
C SER A 247 -16.24 -23.17 -5.75
N VAL A 248 -16.73 -22.02 -6.24
CA VAL A 248 -16.86 -20.80 -5.43
C VAL A 248 -17.88 -21.00 -4.32
N ARG A 249 -19.02 -21.67 -4.58
CA ARG A 249 -20.00 -22.03 -3.55
C ARG A 249 -19.45 -22.95 -2.48
N LEU A 250 -18.66 -23.97 -2.84
CA LEU A 250 -18.02 -24.87 -1.91
C LEU A 250 -16.93 -24.19 -1.07
N ARG A 251 -16.11 -23.32 -1.67
CA ARG A 251 -15.12 -22.52 -0.93
C ARG A 251 -15.79 -21.52 0.03
N VAL A 252 -16.83 -20.83 -0.40
CA VAL A 252 -17.60 -19.93 0.47
C VAL A 252 -18.32 -20.70 1.58
N THR A 253 -18.71 -21.95 1.35
CA THR A 253 -19.40 -22.77 2.36
C THR A 253 -18.41 -23.36 3.37
N SER A 254 -17.23 -23.82 2.94
CA SER A 254 -16.15 -24.24 3.85
C SER A 254 -15.63 -23.06 4.65
N THR A 255 -15.34 -21.94 4.01
CA THR A 255 -14.93 -20.69 4.68
C THR A 255 -15.97 -20.23 5.69
N LYS A 256 -17.28 -20.36 5.40
CA LYS A 256 -18.34 -20.09 6.39
C LYS A 256 -18.30 -21.04 7.56
N ARG A 257 -18.09 -22.32 7.33
CA ARG A 257 -18.05 -23.34 8.38
C ARG A 257 -16.87 -23.11 9.34
N ASP A 258 -15.68 -22.86 8.80
CA ASP A 258 -14.47 -22.60 9.59
C ASP A 258 -14.54 -21.21 10.25
N PHE A 259 -15.12 -20.24 9.53
CA PHE A 259 -15.29 -18.88 9.98
C PHE A 259 -16.28 -18.72 11.14
N PHE A 260 -17.32 -19.55 11.18
CA PHE A 260 -18.32 -19.60 12.26
C PHE A 260 -18.11 -20.79 13.21
N SER A 261 -16.90 -21.36 13.23
CA SER A 261 -16.58 -22.39 14.22
C SER A 261 -16.89 -21.87 15.62
N THR A 262 -17.75 -22.63 16.31
CA THR A 262 -18.18 -22.35 17.69
C THR A 262 -17.41 -23.19 18.70
N ASP A 263 -16.42 -23.97 18.24
CA ASP A 263 -15.61 -24.84 19.10
C ASP A 263 -14.71 -24.00 20.01
N LYS A 264 -15.20 -23.67 21.19
CA LYS A 264 -14.49 -22.86 22.20
C LYS A 264 -13.31 -23.58 22.85
N SER A 265 -13.08 -24.85 22.55
CA SER A 265 -11.90 -25.59 23.03
C SER A 265 -10.62 -25.17 22.29
N LYS A 266 -10.78 -24.50 21.14
CA LYS A 266 -9.67 -24.01 20.32
C LYS A 266 -9.48 -22.50 20.50
N PRO A 267 -8.24 -21.99 20.60
CA PRO A 267 -7.99 -20.57 20.70
C PRO A 267 -8.48 -19.83 19.44
N LEU A 268 -9.10 -18.69 19.67
CA LEU A 268 -9.53 -17.79 18.61
C LEU A 268 -8.40 -16.84 18.24
N VAL A 269 -7.96 -16.89 17.00
CA VAL A 269 -6.95 -15.97 16.48
C VAL A 269 -7.59 -15.05 15.44
N TRP A 270 -7.46 -13.74 15.65
CA TRP A 270 -7.74 -12.78 14.63
C TRP A 270 -6.51 -12.59 13.75
N ARG A 271 -6.74 -12.49 12.44
CA ARG A 271 -5.69 -12.16 11.49
C ARG A 271 -6.17 -11.15 10.47
N ASN A 272 -5.21 -10.44 9.84
CA ASN A 272 -5.49 -9.73 8.60
C ASN A 272 -5.44 -10.70 7.40
N LEU A 273 -5.88 -10.24 6.23
CA LEU A 273 -5.97 -11.06 5.02
C LEU A 273 -4.63 -11.69 4.60
N PHE A 274 -3.51 -11.09 4.94
CA PHE A 274 -2.18 -11.42 4.41
C PHE A 274 -1.31 -12.26 5.34
N PHE A 275 -1.68 -12.45 6.59
CA PHE A 275 -0.93 -13.34 7.49
C PHE A 275 -1.18 -14.82 7.09
N PRO A 276 -0.12 -15.68 7.03
CA PRO A 276 -0.26 -17.06 6.60
C PRO A 276 -1.24 -17.88 7.47
N THR A 277 -2.22 -18.52 6.82
CA THR A 277 -3.20 -19.39 7.51
C THR A 277 -2.62 -20.74 7.89
N GLU A 278 -1.58 -21.18 7.20
CA GLU A 278 -0.92 -22.48 7.36
C GLU A 278 -0.44 -22.67 8.80
N ILE A 279 0.18 -21.64 9.37
CA ILE A 279 0.66 -21.65 10.76
C ILE A 279 -0.51 -21.78 11.73
N LEU A 280 -1.58 -21.03 11.52
CA LEU A 280 -2.74 -21.04 12.41
C LEU A 280 -3.51 -22.36 12.33
N ASN A 281 -3.57 -22.98 11.14
CA ASN A 281 -4.13 -24.31 10.94
C ASN A 281 -3.27 -25.38 11.62
N ALA A 282 -1.95 -25.29 11.53
CA ALA A 282 -1.03 -26.20 12.20
C ALA A 282 -1.13 -26.11 13.72
N MET A 283 -1.44 -24.92 14.24
CA MET A 283 -1.68 -24.68 15.67
C MET A 283 -3.12 -25.02 16.13
N ASP A 284 -3.95 -25.55 15.23
CA ASP A 284 -5.35 -25.90 15.51
C ASP A 284 -6.19 -24.74 16.08
N CYS A 285 -6.04 -23.56 15.51
CA CYS A 285 -6.74 -22.36 15.93
C CYS A 285 -8.10 -22.20 15.23
N ARG A 286 -9.03 -21.52 15.91
CA ARG A 286 -10.16 -20.88 15.23
C ARG A 286 -9.66 -19.60 14.60
N ILE A 287 -9.77 -19.48 13.29
CA ILE A 287 -9.23 -18.34 12.55
C ILE A 287 -10.35 -17.38 12.19
N ARG A 288 -10.13 -16.08 12.47
CA ARG A 288 -11.03 -15.03 12.04
C ARG A 288 -10.26 -13.98 11.24
N THR A 289 -10.43 -14.03 9.91
CA THR A 289 -9.88 -12.99 9.03
C THR A 289 -10.82 -11.79 9.08
N LEU A 290 -10.37 -10.69 9.69
CA LEU A 290 -11.25 -9.57 10.04
C LEU A 290 -11.84 -8.87 8.82
N GLU A 291 -11.07 -8.67 7.75
CA GLU A 291 -11.59 -8.05 6.52
C GLU A 291 -12.65 -8.93 5.84
N THR A 292 -12.47 -10.25 5.86
CA THR A 292 -13.49 -11.19 5.37
C THR A 292 -14.75 -11.14 6.23
N TYR A 293 -14.58 -10.97 7.54
CA TYR A 293 -15.68 -10.83 8.49
C TYR A 293 -16.48 -9.56 8.18
N ALA A 294 -15.80 -8.42 8.01
CA ALA A 294 -16.44 -7.17 7.61
C ALA A 294 -17.17 -7.31 6.26
N ALA A 295 -16.57 -7.97 5.27
CA ALA A 295 -17.18 -8.21 3.96
C ALA A 295 -18.47 -9.06 4.05
N LEU A 296 -18.49 -10.10 4.89
CA LEU A 296 -19.67 -10.94 5.09
C LEU A 296 -20.81 -10.19 5.79
N PHE A 297 -20.49 -9.36 6.77
CA PHE A 297 -21.46 -8.48 7.44
C PHE A 297 -21.95 -7.35 6.53
N GLY A 298 -21.13 -6.90 5.59
CA GLY A 298 -21.44 -5.88 4.60
C GLY A 298 -22.68 -6.16 3.72
N ARG A 299 -23.19 -7.39 3.74
CA ARG A 299 -24.43 -7.78 3.05
C ARG A 299 -25.70 -7.24 3.71
N LYS A 300 -25.65 -6.74 4.92
CA LYS A 300 -26.79 -6.20 5.67
C LYS A 300 -26.65 -4.69 5.80
N ALA A 301 -27.26 -3.94 4.90
CA ALA A 301 -27.08 -2.49 4.78
C ALA A 301 -27.34 -1.72 6.10
N ASP A 302 -28.33 -2.14 6.90
CA ASP A 302 -28.64 -1.50 8.18
C ASP A 302 -27.52 -1.71 9.21
N LYS A 303 -26.96 -2.93 9.27
CA LYS A 303 -25.83 -3.21 10.15
C LYS A 303 -24.56 -2.49 9.74
N VAL A 304 -24.35 -2.31 8.45
CA VAL A 304 -23.23 -1.51 7.92
C VAL A 304 -23.35 -0.06 8.37
N LYS A 305 -24.52 0.55 8.22
CA LYS A 305 -24.77 1.93 8.65
C LYS A 305 -24.54 2.11 10.14
N GLU A 306 -25.05 1.19 10.95
CA GLU A 306 -24.88 1.20 12.41
C GLU A 306 -23.39 1.07 12.79
N ALA A 307 -22.66 0.11 12.20
CA ALA A 307 -21.23 -0.07 12.47
C ALA A 307 -20.42 1.16 12.07
N LEU A 308 -20.66 1.72 10.87
CA LEU A 308 -19.98 2.93 10.41
C LEU A 308 -20.30 4.15 11.28
N TRP A 309 -21.53 4.25 11.79
CA TRP A 309 -21.91 5.31 12.72
C TRP A 309 -21.17 5.17 14.05
N ARG A 310 -21.13 3.96 14.65
CA ARG A 310 -20.38 3.68 15.89
C ARG A 310 -18.88 3.99 15.71
N ALA A 311 -18.29 3.58 14.60
CA ALA A 311 -16.89 3.90 14.28
C ALA A 311 -16.64 5.42 14.20
N ALA A 312 -17.57 6.17 13.61
CA ALA A 312 -17.47 7.62 13.54
C ALA A 312 -17.51 8.27 14.94
N GLN A 313 -18.31 7.73 15.88
CA GLN A 313 -18.33 8.19 17.28
C GLN A 313 -16.99 7.96 18.00
N LYS A 314 -16.21 6.96 17.57
CA LYS A 314 -14.84 6.68 18.06
C LYS A 314 -13.76 7.51 17.35
N GLY A 315 -14.11 8.37 16.39
CA GLY A 315 -13.18 9.20 15.64
C GLY A 315 -12.67 8.59 14.33
N PHE A 316 -13.17 7.44 13.91
CA PHE A 316 -12.87 6.85 12.62
C PHE A 316 -13.77 7.46 11.54
N ASP A 317 -13.27 8.45 10.86
CA ASP A 317 -13.99 9.21 9.83
C ASP A 317 -13.97 8.55 8.44
N GLY A 318 -14.50 9.26 7.43
CA GLY A 318 -14.57 8.82 6.04
C GLY A 318 -13.22 8.56 5.36
N GLN A 319 -12.11 8.91 6.00
CA GLN A 319 -10.77 8.72 5.45
C GLN A 319 -10.18 7.33 5.74
N THR A 320 -10.72 6.64 6.74
CA THR A 320 -10.36 5.25 7.02
C THR A 320 -11.14 4.32 6.08
N CYS A 321 -10.50 3.27 5.58
CA CYS A 321 -11.13 2.25 4.74
C CYS A 321 -12.43 1.75 5.38
N SER A 322 -13.53 1.67 4.61
CA SER A 322 -14.85 1.30 5.12
C SER A 322 -14.90 -0.10 5.75
N PHE A 323 -14.12 -1.06 5.26
CA PHE A 323 -13.99 -2.38 5.87
C PHE A 323 -13.39 -2.30 7.28
N LEU A 324 -12.34 -1.52 7.44
CA LEU A 324 -11.66 -1.34 8.73
C LEU A 324 -12.52 -0.52 9.70
N ARG A 325 -13.19 0.54 9.21
CA ARG A 325 -14.16 1.28 10.00
C ARG A 325 -15.30 0.40 10.51
N MET A 326 -15.79 -0.51 9.67
CA MET A 326 -16.82 -1.46 10.11
C MET A 326 -16.36 -2.29 11.31
N LEU A 327 -15.10 -2.74 11.33
CA LEU A 327 -14.55 -3.53 12.44
C LEU A 327 -14.60 -2.76 13.76
N GLU A 328 -14.31 -1.46 13.72
CA GLU A 328 -14.38 -0.59 14.90
C GLU A 328 -15.82 -0.40 15.45
N GLY A 329 -16.81 -0.51 14.61
CA GLY A 329 -18.22 -0.38 15.01
C GLY A 329 -18.95 -1.69 15.24
N MET A 330 -18.30 -2.83 14.99
CA MET A 330 -18.90 -4.16 15.14
C MET A 330 -18.64 -4.74 16.54
N GLU A 331 -19.57 -5.57 16.99
CA GLU A 331 -19.34 -6.43 18.14
C GLU A 331 -18.56 -7.67 17.70
N LEU A 332 -17.31 -7.77 18.14
CA LEU A 332 -16.40 -8.85 17.81
C LEU A 332 -16.20 -9.77 19.02
N GLU A 333 -16.15 -11.10 18.80
CA GLU A 333 -15.75 -12.04 19.84
C GLU A 333 -14.30 -11.79 20.22
N LYS A 334 -14.00 -11.59 21.53
CA LYS A 334 -12.66 -11.33 22.04
C LYS A 334 -11.70 -12.46 21.64
N PRO A 335 -10.57 -12.18 20.97
CA PRO A 335 -9.62 -13.20 20.55
C PRO A 335 -8.67 -13.59 21.67
N ASP A 336 -8.11 -14.78 21.55
CA ASP A 336 -7.00 -15.22 22.39
C ASP A 336 -5.66 -14.63 21.92
N TYR A 337 -5.54 -14.36 20.62
CA TYR A 337 -4.37 -13.72 20.02
C TYR A 337 -4.73 -12.99 18.72
N VAL A 338 -3.92 -12.03 18.31
CA VAL A 338 -4.08 -11.27 17.07
C VAL A 338 -2.76 -11.26 16.31
N VAL A 339 -2.80 -11.59 15.03
CA VAL A 339 -1.65 -11.52 14.13
C VAL A 339 -1.98 -10.68 12.91
N SER A 340 -1.07 -9.83 12.53
CA SER A 340 -1.21 -9.01 11.32
C SER A 340 0.11 -8.94 10.55
N THR A 341 0.03 -8.44 9.32
CA THR A 341 1.20 -8.04 8.53
C THR A 341 1.15 -6.54 8.32
N MET A 342 2.29 -5.87 8.43
CA MET A 342 2.37 -4.42 8.24
C MET A 342 2.14 -4.00 6.77
N GLN A 343 2.38 -4.90 5.83
CA GLN A 343 2.15 -4.68 4.40
C GLN A 343 1.06 -5.64 3.90
N PRO A 344 0.30 -5.26 2.88
CA PRO A 344 0.30 -3.98 2.15
C PRO A 344 -0.59 -2.91 2.78
N CYS A 345 -1.22 -3.15 3.94
CA CYS A 345 -2.20 -2.23 4.52
C CYS A 345 -1.84 -1.79 5.94
N GLN A 346 -1.15 -0.67 6.06
CA GLN A 346 -0.80 -0.07 7.36
C GLN A 346 -2.02 0.41 8.17
N GLN A 347 -3.13 0.74 7.50
CA GLN A 347 -4.36 1.11 8.19
C GLN A 347 -4.95 -0.08 8.97
N ALA A 348 -4.82 -1.30 8.43
CA ALA A 348 -5.28 -2.50 9.12
C ALA A 348 -4.56 -2.70 10.46
N GLU A 349 -3.24 -2.51 10.46
CA GLU A 349 -2.45 -2.62 11.69
C GLU A 349 -2.90 -1.62 12.75
N ARG A 350 -3.12 -0.36 12.35
CA ARG A 350 -3.58 0.69 13.26
C ARG A 350 -4.93 0.35 13.89
N VAL A 351 -5.87 -0.12 13.07
CA VAL A 351 -7.20 -0.55 13.56
C VAL A 351 -7.07 -1.75 14.47
N PHE A 352 -6.22 -2.73 14.14
CA PHE A 352 -6.02 -3.89 15.01
C PHE A 352 -5.38 -3.51 16.36
N ALA A 353 -4.43 -2.57 16.34
CA ALA A 353 -3.85 -2.04 17.57
C ALA A 353 -4.88 -1.31 18.45
N ASP A 354 -5.83 -0.59 17.85
CA ASP A 354 -6.91 0.05 18.57
C ASP A 354 -7.90 -0.98 19.14
N LEU A 355 -8.30 -1.97 18.33
CA LEU A 355 -9.22 -3.05 18.77
C LEU A 355 -8.64 -3.87 19.95
N VAL A 356 -7.36 -4.24 19.92
CA VAL A 356 -6.76 -4.99 21.05
C VAL A 356 -6.64 -4.13 22.31
N ARG A 357 -6.48 -2.83 22.16
CA ARG A 357 -6.44 -1.88 23.27
C ARG A 357 -7.82 -1.72 23.89
N GLU A 358 -8.87 -1.58 23.06
CA GLU A 358 -10.27 -1.55 23.54
C GLU A 358 -10.68 -2.84 24.26
N LEU A 359 -10.15 -3.98 23.82
CA LEU A 359 -10.42 -5.29 24.43
C LEU A 359 -9.55 -5.59 25.66
N ASP A 360 -8.67 -4.65 26.05
CA ASP A 360 -7.71 -4.81 27.16
C ASP A 360 -6.82 -6.06 26.98
N ILE A 361 -6.24 -6.20 25.80
CA ILE A 361 -5.29 -7.26 25.44
C ILE A 361 -4.14 -6.73 24.56
N PRO A 362 -3.51 -5.57 24.87
CA PRO A 362 -2.52 -4.96 23.97
C PRO A 362 -1.31 -5.87 23.73
N ASP A 363 -0.93 -6.71 24.69
CA ASP A 363 0.22 -7.63 24.60
C ASP A 363 -0.06 -8.87 23.73
N ARG A 364 -1.25 -9.00 23.17
CA ARG A 364 -1.66 -10.14 22.33
C ARG A 364 -1.70 -9.82 20.85
N LEU A 365 -1.11 -8.72 20.42
CA LEU A 365 -0.95 -8.37 19.01
C LEU A 365 0.49 -8.61 18.57
N TYR A 366 0.66 -9.37 17.50
CA TYR A 366 1.91 -9.47 16.78
C TYR A 366 1.75 -8.94 15.35
N SER A 367 2.59 -7.99 14.98
CA SER A 367 2.61 -7.36 13.66
C SER A 367 3.85 -7.80 12.90
N LEU A 368 3.69 -8.71 11.95
CA LEU A 368 4.76 -9.22 11.11
C LEU A 368 5.24 -8.15 10.14
N GLN A 369 6.51 -7.79 10.23
CA GLN A 369 7.15 -6.93 9.26
C GLN A 369 7.40 -7.70 7.96
N THR A 370 6.85 -7.21 6.86
CA THR A 370 7.01 -7.83 5.54
C THR A 370 7.98 -7.01 4.70
N PRO A 371 9.00 -7.63 4.10
CA PRO A 371 9.95 -6.93 3.25
C PRO A 371 9.30 -6.49 1.94
N ILE A 372 9.68 -5.33 1.44
CA ILE A 372 9.17 -4.78 0.18
C ILE A 372 9.70 -5.56 -1.02
N ASN A 373 10.95 -6.02 -0.95
CA ASN A 373 11.57 -6.88 -1.95
C ASN A 373 11.62 -8.33 -1.45
N GLY A 374 10.57 -9.10 -1.73
CA GLY A 374 10.38 -10.47 -1.25
C GLY A 374 11.33 -11.54 -1.83
N HIS A 375 12.27 -11.17 -2.70
CA HIS A 375 13.12 -12.14 -3.44
C HIS A 375 14.58 -12.16 -3.00
N SER A 376 15.02 -11.27 -2.10
CA SER A 376 16.37 -11.34 -1.56
C SER A 376 16.45 -12.42 -0.48
N ARG A 377 17.62 -13.06 -0.33
CA ARG A 377 17.86 -14.04 0.73
C ARG A 377 17.55 -13.47 2.12
N ASN A 378 17.98 -12.24 2.37
CA ASN A 378 17.72 -11.54 3.64
C ASN A 378 16.23 -11.28 3.87
N ALA A 379 15.44 -11.05 2.82
CA ALA A 379 14.00 -10.89 2.92
C ALA A 379 13.31 -12.19 3.35
N VAL A 380 13.75 -13.32 2.79
CA VAL A 380 13.26 -14.65 3.16
C VAL A 380 13.62 -14.99 4.60
N GLU A 381 14.87 -14.75 5.00
CA GLU A 381 15.36 -14.96 6.37
C GLU A 381 14.56 -14.09 7.37
N MET A 382 14.40 -12.80 7.09
CA MET A 382 13.61 -11.89 7.94
C MET A 382 12.14 -12.36 8.09
N MET A 383 11.52 -12.82 6.99
CA MET A 383 10.16 -13.37 7.06
C MET A 383 10.11 -14.66 7.89
N ALA A 384 11.08 -15.55 7.71
CA ALA A 384 11.16 -16.79 8.46
C ALA A 384 11.34 -16.53 9.97
N ASP A 385 12.23 -15.61 10.33
CA ASP A 385 12.47 -15.21 11.71
C ASP A 385 11.22 -14.59 12.33
N GLY A 386 10.57 -13.67 11.64
CA GLY A 386 9.32 -13.06 12.11
C GLY A 386 8.18 -14.06 12.27
N LEU A 387 8.04 -15.02 11.35
CA LEU A 387 7.06 -16.09 11.48
C LEU A 387 7.40 -17.01 12.65
N ALA A 388 8.68 -17.36 12.85
CA ALA A 388 9.12 -18.17 13.99
C ALA A 388 8.87 -17.45 15.32
N GLU A 389 9.10 -16.15 15.38
CA GLU A 389 8.78 -15.33 16.55
C GLU A 389 7.27 -15.33 16.84
N SER A 390 6.42 -15.14 15.81
CA SER A 390 4.97 -15.19 15.96
C SER A 390 4.50 -16.53 16.52
N VAL A 391 5.08 -17.64 16.04
CA VAL A 391 4.80 -18.98 16.53
C VAL A 391 5.18 -19.10 18.00
N SER A 392 6.39 -18.68 18.38
CA SER A 392 6.88 -18.74 19.75
C SER A 392 5.97 -17.98 20.73
N LEU A 393 5.51 -16.78 20.33
CA LEU A 393 4.61 -15.98 21.13
C LEU A 393 3.23 -16.63 21.27
N MET A 394 2.68 -17.19 20.20
CA MET A 394 1.40 -17.93 20.25
C MET A 394 1.51 -19.23 21.05
N GLU A 395 2.62 -19.96 20.94
CA GLU A 395 2.88 -21.16 21.77
C GLU A 395 2.85 -20.84 23.26
N LYS A 396 3.48 -19.71 23.64
CA LYS A 396 3.47 -19.21 25.02
C LYS A 396 2.06 -18.80 25.46
N ALA A 397 1.32 -18.12 24.57
CA ALA A 397 -0.03 -17.66 24.86
C ALA A 397 -1.03 -18.82 25.03
N PHE A 398 -0.89 -19.90 24.23
CA PHE A 398 -1.82 -21.03 24.22
C PHE A 398 -1.36 -22.21 25.10
N GLY A 399 -0.13 -22.19 25.60
CA GLY A 399 0.46 -23.29 26.40
C GLY A 399 0.65 -24.59 25.62
N ARG A 400 0.79 -24.51 24.28
CA ARG A 400 0.96 -25.67 23.40
C ARG A 400 1.93 -25.38 22.26
N LYS A 401 2.60 -26.43 21.76
CA LYS A 401 3.57 -26.34 20.67
C LYS A 401 2.91 -26.48 19.30
N LEU A 402 3.50 -25.82 18.31
CA LEU A 402 3.18 -26.04 16.90
C LEU A 402 3.59 -27.48 16.52
N ASP A 403 2.71 -28.15 15.78
CA ASP A 403 2.98 -29.46 15.19
C ASP A 403 3.62 -29.29 13.80
N PRO A 404 4.91 -29.64 13.62
CA PRO A 404 5.58 -29.47 12.33
C PRO A 404 4.95 -30.30 11.20
N ALA A 405 4.43 -31.52 11.51
CA ALA A 405 3.82 -32.37 10.50
C ALA A 405 2.51 -31.76 9.99
N ARG A 406 1.73 -31.13 10.87
CA ARG A 406 0.53 -30.38 10.48
C ARG A 406 0.86 -29.13 9.67
N LEU A 407 1.99 -28.47 9.96
CA LEU A 407 2.43 -27.31 9.18
C LEU A 407 2.84 -27.72 7.76
N GLU A 408 3.60 -28.80 7.63
CA GLU A 408 3.99 -29.35 6.33
C GLU A 408 2.77 -29.72 5.49
N GLU A 409 1.80 -30.39 6.07
CA GLU A 409 0.55 -30.75 5.40
C GLU A 409 -0.27 -29.51 5.02
N ALA A 410 -0.37 -28.49 5.88
CA ALA A 410 -1.06 -27.25 5.58
C ALA A 410 -0.40 -26.49 4.41
N CYS A 411 0.94 -26.43 4.38
CA CYS A 411 1.69 -25.83 3.27
C CYS A 411 1.51 -26.62 1.97
N ARG A 412 1.52 -27.97 2.03
CA ARG A 412 1.28 -28.82 0.86
C ARG A 412 -0.11 -28.56 0.26
N LEU A 413 -1.14 -28.55 1.09
CA LEU A 413 -2.52 -28.27 0.66
C LEU A 413 -2.68 -26.84 0.10
N SER A 414 -2.01 -25.86 0.69
CA SER A 414 -2.01 -24.47 0.20
C SER A 414 -1.38 -24.37 -1.18
N ASN A 415 -0.23 -25.02 -1.39
CA ASN A 415 0.45 -25.07 -2.68
C ASN A 415 -0.38 -25.78 -3.76
N GLU A 416 -1.04 -26.88 -3.43
CA GLU A 416 -1.97 -27.56 -4.34
C GLU A 416 -3.15 -26.66 -4.71
N ALA A 417 -3.72 -25.96 -3.73
CA ALA A 417 -4.82 -25.02 -3.98
C ALA A 417 -4.41 -23.83 -4.85
N ALA A 418 -3.16 -23.40 -4.76
CA ALA A 418 -2.61 -22.32 -5.59
C ALA A 418 -2.29 -22.77 -7.03
N ALA A 419 -2.09 -24.07 -7.25
CA ALA A 419 -1.83 -24.67 -8.55
C ALA A 419 -3.10 -24.95 -9.37
N LEU A 420 -4.28 -24.94 -8.74
CA LEU A 420 -5.60 -25.10 -9.34
C LEU A 420 -6.17 -23.76 -9.85
#